data_c0e185ac1fb91b6c3307c1f5a01860ad
#
_entry.id   c0e185ac1fb91b6c3307c1f5a01860ad
#
_cell.length_a   1.000
_cell.length_b   1.000
_cell.length_c   1.000
_cell.angle_alpha   90.00
_cell.angle_beta   90.00
_cell.angle_gamma   90.00
#
_symmetry.space_group_name_H-M   'P 1'
#
loop_
_entity.id
_entity.type
_entity.pdbx_description
1 polymer ?
#
loop_
_entity_poly.entity_id
_entity_poly.type
_entity_poly.pdbx_seq_one_letter_code
_entity_poly.pdbx_strand_id
1 'polypeptide(L)'
;MAEVNAYQVPEMGRVRRIHFVGIGGAGMCGIAEVLLNQGYRVSGSDLQKSAVTDRLGGLGAQIQIGHDKRHVAAADVVVISSAVPVDNPEVVAARERRVPVVARAEMLGELMRYRHGIAVAGTHGKTTTTSLITAIFQSAGLDPTFVIGGLLNSAGSNARLGGSRYLIAEADESDASFLHLKPMSAVITNIDHDHMGTYDNDFATLKATFVEFVHHLPFYGSVVLCGDDVEALSILPELSRPVLTYGFAQENDFRASNARI
;
A
#
# COMPACT_ATOMS: atom_id res chain seq x y z
N MET A 1 -14.54 22.57 21.64
CA MET A 1 -13.93 21.78 20.55
C MET A 1 -14.64 20.44 20.56
N ALA A 2 -15.34 20.06 19.49
CA ALA A 2 -15.95 18.73 19.41
C ALA A 2 -14.82 17.69 19.43
N GLU A 3 -14.89 16.71 20.34
CA GLU A 3 -14.04 15.53 20.32
C GLU A 3 -14.24 14.86 18.96
N VAL A 4 -13.23 14.89 18.11
CA VAL A 4 -13.21 14.11 16.88
C VAL A 4 -13.08 12.66 17.32
N ASN A 5 -14.20 11.95 17.41
CA ASN A 5 -14.17 10.51 17.66
C ASN A 5 -13.27 9.87 16.58
N ALA A 6 -12.19 9.22 17.02
CA ALA A 6 -11.30 8.51 16.13
C ALA A 6 -12.11 7.49 15.30
N TYR A 7 -11.84 7.42 14.00
CA TYR A 7 -12.51 6.49 13.12
C TYR A 7 -12.20 5.04 13.52
N GLN A 8 -13.23 4.31 13.91
CA GLN A 8 -13.08 2.91 14.32
C GLN A 8 -13.14 2.00 13.11
N VAL A 9 -12.07 1.26 12.87
CA VAL A 9 -11.99 0.23 11.83
C VAL A 9 -12.48 -1.09 12.42
N PRO A 10 -13.38 -1.83 11.75
CA PRO A 10 -13.78 -3.17 12.18
C PRO A 10 -12.58 -4.11 12.28
N GLU A 11 -12.61 -4.99 13.27
CA GLU A 11 -11.58 -6.01 13.45
C GLU A 11 -11.63 -7.08 12.33
N MET A 12 -10.49 -7.72 12.03
CA MET A 12 -10.40 -8.82 11.07
C MET A 12 -10.94 -10.14 11.65
N GLY A 13 -12.21 -10.16 12.04
CA GLY A 13 -12.87 -11.35 12.57
C GLY A 13 -12.15 -11.94 13.78
N ARG A 14 -11.57 -13.16 13.63
CA ARG A 14 -10.87 -13.87 14.71
C ARG A 14 -9.38 -13.60 14.77
N VAL A 15 -8.83 -12.88 13.78
CA VAL A 15 -7.40 -12.59 13.71
C VAL A 15 -7.01 -11.63 14.84
N ARG A 16 -6.00 -12.02 15.61
CA ARG A 16 -5.42 -11.20 16.69
C ARG A 16 -3.90 -11.16 16.61
N ARG A 17 -3.28 -12.22 16.08
CA ARG A 17 -1.83 -12.42 16.03
C ARG A 17 -1.39 -12.54 14.59
N ILE A 18 -0.64 -11.57 14.15
CA ILE A 18 -0.18 -11.43 12.76
C ILE A 18 1.33 -11.60 12.75
N HIS A 19 1.81 -12.53 11.94
CA HIS A 19 3.26 -12.77 11.79
C HIS A 19 3.74 -12.32 10.41
N PHE A 20 4.84 -11.56 10.38
CA PHE A 20 5.45 -11.06 9.16
C PHE A 20 6.76 -11.77 8.87
N VAL A 21 6.91 -12.37 7.70
CA VAL A 21 8.18 -12.92 7.23
C VAL A 21 8.92 -11.85 6.42
N GLY A 22 10.10 -11.44 6.88
CA GLY A 22 10.82 -10.27 6.33
C GLY A 22 10.22 -8.94 6.81
N ILE A 23 9.95 -8.82 8.12
CA ILE A 23 9.22 -7.67 8.71
C ILE A 23 9.94 -6.33 8.53
N GLY A 24 11.28 -6.33 8.40
CA GLY A 24 12.09 -5.12 8.18
C GLY A 24 12.08 -4.61 6.75
N GLY A 25 11.49 -5.35 5.81
CA GLY A 25 11.40 -4.96 4.41
C GLY A 25 10.56 -3.70 4.19
N ALA A 26 10.90 -2.94 3.13
CA ALA A 26 10.14 -1.77 2.71
C ALA A 26 8.67 -2.14 2.45
N GLY A 27 7.74 -1.37 2.97
CA GLY A 27 6.31 -1.68 2.89
C GLY A 27 5.80 -2.74 3.88
N MET A 28 6.61 -3.73 4.29
CA MET A 28 6.23 -4.69 5.34
C MET A 28 6.17 -3.99 6.70
N CYS A 29 7.23 -3.27 7.04
CA CYS A 29 7.34 -2.55 8.31
C CYS A 29 6.23 -1.51 8.52
N GLY A 30 5.83 -0.82 7.46
CA GLY A 30 4.75 0.16 7.53
C GLY A 30 3.40 -0.46 7.87
N ILE A 31 3.06 -1.57 7.22
CA ILE A 31 1.84 -2.33 7.50
C ILE A 31 1.87 -2.88 8.94
N ALA A 32 3.02 -3.45 9.35
CA ALA A 32 3.21 -3.96 10.71
C ALA A 32 2.99 -2.86 11.76
N GLU A 33 3.53 -1.66 11.56
CA GLU A 33 3.35 -0.50 12.44
C GLU A 33 1.89 -0.06 12.54
N VAL A 34 1.17 0.02 11.42
CA VAL A 34 -0.26 0.36 11.42
C VAL A 34 -1.06 -0.66 12.21
N LEU A 35 -0.79 -1.96 12.02
CA LEU A 35 -1.48 -3.04 12.74
C LEU A 35 -1.17 -3.04 14.24
N LEU A 36 0.10 -2.78 14.64
CA LEU A 36 0.46 -2.59 16.05
C LEU A 36 -0.36 -1.48 16.70
N ASN A 37 -0.43 -0.34 16.03
CA ASN A 37 -1.16 0.83 16.52
C ASN A 37 -2.69 0.60 16.54
N GLN A 38 -3.20 -0.34 15.74
CA GLN A 38 -4.59 -0.81 15.80
C GLN A 38 -4.84 -1.84 16.92
N GLY A 39 -3.80 -2.24 17.67
CA GLY A 39 -3.93 -3.15 18.80
C GLY A 39 -3.76 -4.65 18.47
N TYR A 40 -3.36 -5.00 17.22
CA TYR A 40 -3.00 -6.37 16.90
C TYR A 40 -1.67 -6.77 17.56
N ARG A 41 -1.55 -8.04 17.92
CA ARG A 41 -0.28 -8.62 18.36
C ARG A 41 0.54 -8.96 17.11
N VAL A 42 1.59 -8.18 16.86
CA VAL A 42 2.45 -8.38 15.71
C VAL A 42 3.74 -9.08 16.13
N SER A 43 4.09 -10.11 15.40
CA SER A 43 5.41 -10.75 15.43
C SER A 43 6.00 -10.76 14.03
N GLY A 44 7.31 -10.93 13.94
CA GLY A 44 7.92 -11.09 12.61
C GLY A 44 9.35 -11.55 12.69
N SER A 45 9.81 -12.13 11.60
CA SER A 45 11.18 -12.56 11.39
C SER A 45 11.87 -11.69 10.35
N ASP A 46 13.19 -11.57 10.45
CA ASP A 46 14.03 -10.99 9.41
C ASP A 46 15.39 -11.69 9.41
N LEU A 47 16.08 -11.66 8.26
CA LEU A 47 17.43 -12.26 8.16
C LEU A 47 18.45 -11.50 9.00
N GLN A 48 18.27 -10.20 9.16
CA GLN A 48 19.21 -9.33 9.85
C GLN A 48 18.51 -8.34 10.78
N LYS A 49 19.20 -8.02 11.87
CA LYS A 49 18.82 -6.92 12.73
C LYS A 49 19.08 -5.58 12.02
N SER A 50 18.15 -4.66 12.10
CA SER A 50 18.23 -3.34 11.48
C SER A 50 17.57 -2.27 12.35
N ALA A 51 17.79 -1.00 12.05
CA ALA A 51 17.10 0.10 12.73
C ALA A 51 15.58 -0.01 12.62
N VAL A 52 15.06 -0.61 11.53
CA VAL A 52 13.63 -0.84 11.30
C VAL A 52 13.11 -1.92 12.27
N THR A 53 13.80 -3.06 12.38
CA THR A 53 13.40 -4.13 13.30
C THR A 53 13.51 -3.68 14.76
N ASP A 54 14.52 -2.87 15.12
CA ASP A 54 14.66 -2.29 16.47
C ASP A 54 13.51 -1.33 16.78
N ARG A 55 13.14 -0.47 15.82
CA ARG A 55 11.99 0.44 15.96
C ARG A 55 10.67 -0.31 16.16
N LEU A 56 10.40 -1.34 15.35
CA LEU A 56 9.19 -2.16 15.50
C LEU A 56 9.17 -2.90 16.84
N GLY A 57 10.33 -3.41 17.29
CA GLY A 57 10.47 -4.00 18.64
C GLY A 57 10.15 -3.01 19.75
N GLY A 58 10.62 -1.75 19.61
CA GLY A 58 10.28 -0.66 20.53
C GLY A 58 8.80 -0.29 20.56
N LEU A 59 8.08 -0.53 19.46
CA LEU A 59 6.63 -0.35 19.34
C LEU A 59 5.82 -1.55 19.86
N GLY A 60 6.49 -2.64 20.28
CA GLY A 60 5.86 -3.82 20.87
C GLY A 60 5.76 -5.04 19.95
N ALA A 61 6.37 -5.01 18.76
CA ALA A 61 6.47 -6.21 17.92
C ALA A 61 7.43 -7.24 18.53
N GLN A 62 7.10 -8.52 18.40
CA GLN A 62 8.01 -9.61 18.75
C GLN A 62 8.90 -9.94 17.54
N ILE A 63 10.16 -9.52 17.57
CA ILE A 63 11.11 -9.69 16.47
C ILE A 63 11.99 -10.91 16.69
N GLN A 64 12.12 -11.77 15.67
CA GLN A 64 13.04 -12.88 15.59
C GLN A 64 14.06 -12.67 14.46
N ILE A 65 15.32 -13.02 14.69
CA ILE A 65 16.35 -12.98 13.65
C ILE A 65 16.59 -14.40 13.12
N GLY A 66 16.59 -14.52 11.80
CA GLY A 66 16.52 -15.79 11.09
C GLY A 66 15.09 -16.32 10.93
N HIS A 67 14.94 -17.36 10.13
CA HIS A 67 13.64 -18.00 9.85
C HIS A 67 13.57 -19.38 10.53
N ASP A 68 12.51 -19.63 11.29
CA ASP A 68 12.27 -20.90 11.96
C ASP A 68 10.76 -21.21 12.02
N LYS A 69 10.39 -22.47 11.73
CA LYS A 69 9.00 -22.95 11.76
C LYS A 69 8.27 -22.70 13.10
N ARG A 70 9.02 -22.52 14.19
CA ARG A 70 8.45 -22.24 15.52
C ARG A 70 7.88 -20.83 15.64
N HIS A 71 8.34 -19.88 14.81
CA HIS A 71 7.91 -18.47 14.89
C HIS A 71 6.42 -18.29 14.57
N VAL A 72 5.87 -19.15 13.71
CA VAL A 72 4.44 -19.09 13.30
C VAL A 72 3.53 -19.92 14.18
N ALA A 73 4.03 -20.53 15.27
CA ALA A 73 3.26 -21.46 16.10
C ALA A 73 1.97 -20.86 16.68
N ALA A 74 1.98 -19.57 16.96
CA ALA A 74 0.86 -18.85 17.55
C ALA A 74 0.17 -17.87 16.56
N ALA A 75 0.60 -17.80 15.31
CA ALA A 75 0.06 -16.87 14.33
C ALA A 75 -1.36 -17.28 13.90
N ASP A 76 -2.23 -16.29 13.74
CA ASP A 76 -3.57 -16.46 13.16
C ASP A 76 -3.53 -16.20 11.62
N VAL A 77 -2.54 -15.43 11.16
CA VAL A 77 -2.22 -15.17 9.75
C VAL A 77 -0.73 -14.89 9.60
N VAL A 78 -0.14 -15.28 8.47
CA VAL A 78 1.24 -14.99 8.10
C VAL A 78 1.26 -14.09 6.86
N VAL A 79 1.99 -12.98 6.94
CA VAL A 79 2.14 -12.01 5.85
C VAL A 79 3.52 -12.17 5.21
N ILE A 80 3.55 -12.25 3.89
CA ILE A 80 4.79 -12.40 3.12
C ILE A 80 4.88 -11.34 2.02
N SER A 81 6.10 -11.00 1.61
CA SER A 81 6.35 -10.25 0.37
C SER A 81 6.71 -11.20 -0.77
N SER A 82 6.72 -10.69 -1.99
CA SER A 82 7.16 -11.42 -3.19
C SER A 82 8.62 -11.92 -3.11
N ALA A 83 9.45 -11.30 -2.25
CA ALA A 83 10.82 -11.70 -2.04
C ALA A 83 10.98 -12.95 -1.14
N VAL A 84 9.92 -13.41 -0.47
CA VAL A 84 10.00 -14.58 0.42
C VAL A 84 9.85 -15.86 -0.38
N PRO A 85 10.84 -16.77 -0.36
CA PRO A 85 10.78 -18.03 -1.08
C PRO A 85 9.63 -18.92 -0.60
N VAL A 86 9.06 -19.71 -1.52
CA VAL A 86 7.93 -20.62 -1.22
C VAL A 86 8.29 -21.75 -0.25
N ASP A 87 9.57 -22.10 -0.17
CA ASP A 87 10.16 -23.10 0.72
C ASP A 87 10.66 -22.53 2.06
N ASN A 88 10.42 -21.23 2.31
CA ASN A 88 10.76 -20.64 3.62
C ASN A 88 10.10 -21.45 4.76
N PRO A 89 10.85 -21.84 5.82
CA PRO A 89 10.37 -22.73 6.87
C PRO A 89 9.13 -22.21 7.61
N GLU A 90 8.94 -20.91 7.69
CA GLU A 90 7.77 -20.29 8.32
C GLU A 90 6.55 -20.39 7.40
N VAL A 91 6.73 -20.19 6.09
CA VAL A 91 5.67 -20.34 5.09
C VAL A 91 5.19 -21.79 5.00
N VAL A 92 6.14 -22.73 4.94
CA VAL A 92 5.83 -24.17 4.93
C VAL A 92 5.06 -24.56 6.19
N ALA A 93 5.55 -24.17 7.37
CA ALA A 93 4.90 -24.50 8.64
C ALA A 93 3.52 -23.86 8.80
N ALA A 94 3.31 -22.65 8.28
CA ALA A 94 2.00 -22.00 8.28
C ALA A 94 1.00 -22.79 7.42
N ARG A 95 1.38 -23.21 6.22
CA ARG A 95 0.56 -24.02 5.31
C ARG A 95 0.19 -25.39 5.91
N GLU A 96 1.18 -26.09 6.50
CA GLU A 96 0.96 -27.38 7.17
C GLU A 96 -0.08 -27.25 8.31
N ARG A 97 -0.07 -26.13 9.02
CA ARG A 97 -0.99 -25.83 10.12
C ARG A 97 -2.32 -25.22 9.66
N ARG A 98 -2.50 -25.01 8.35
CA ARG A 98 -3.64 -24.30 7.76
C ARG A 98 -3.83 -22.87 8.29
N VAL A 99 -2.72 -22.21 8.65
CA VAL A 99 -2.69 -20.79 8.93
C VAL A 99 -2.68 -20.04 7.58
N PRO A 100 -3.58 -19.09 7.33
CA PRO A 100 -3.56 -18.30 6.11
C PRO A 100 -2.20 -17.65 5.89
N VAL A 101 -1.69 -17.73 4.66
CA VAL A 101 -0.50 -17.02 4.19
C VAL A 101 -0.97 -16.04 3.14
N VAL A 102 -0.83 -14.75 3.42
CA VAL A 102 -1.34 -13.66 2.59
C VAL A 102 -0.20 -12.79 2.07
N ALA A 103 -0.36 -12.23 0.89
CA ALA A 103 0.60 -11.27 0.35
C ALA A 103 0.57 -9.94 1.13
N ARG A 104 1.69 -9.23 1.14
CA ARG A 104 1.81 -7.87 1.69
C ARG A 104 0.69 -6.95 1.18
N ALA A 105 0.46 -6.97 -0.12
CA ALA A 105 -0.54 -6.12 -0.76
C ALA A 105 -1.97 -6.53 -0.39
N GLU A 106 -2.24 -7.82 -0.18
CA GLU A 106 -3.53 -8.32 0.30
C GLU A 106 -3.80 -7.79 1.72
N MET A 107 -2.80 -7.83 2.61
CA MET A 107 -2.94 -7.24 3.95
C MET A 107 -3.14 -5.72 3.89
N LEU A 108 -2.46 -5.01 3.00
CA LEU A 108 -2.68 -3.58 2.78
C LEU A 108 -4.10 -3.31 2.24
N GLY A 109 -4.58 -4.13 1.32
CA GLY A 109 -5.96 -4.07 0.82
C GLY A 109 -6.99 -4.26 1.94
N GLU A 110 -6.72 -5.15 2.90
CA GLU A 110 -7.58 -5.36 4.06
C GLU A 110 -7.59 -4.14 5.00
N LEU A 111 -6.43 -3.50 5.24
CA LEU A 111 -6.37 -2.23 5.97
C LEU A 111 -7.15 -1.10 5.27
N MET A 112 -7.26 -1.16 3.95
CA MET A 112 -7.96 -0.17 3.11
C MET A 112 -9.47 -0.40 3.07
N ARG A 113 -9.95 -1.64 3.28
CA ARG A 113 -11.34 -2.10 3.08
C ARG A 113 -12.40 -1.22 3.73
N TYR A 114 -12.15 -0.77 4.96
CA TYR A 114 -13.11 0.02 5.74
C TYR A 114 -12.69 1.49 5.88
N ARG A 115 -11.80 1.95 5.00
CA ARG A 115 -11.33 3.33 4.97
C ARG A 115 -11.60 3.96 3.60
N HIS A 116 -11.56 5.27 3.54
CA HIS A 116 -11.51 5.96 2.26
C HIS A 116 -10.07 5.85 1.73
N GLY A 117 -9.81 4.75 1.04
CA GLY A 117 -8.49 4.44 0.49
C GLY A 117 -8.18 5.32 -0.72
N ILE A 118 -7.00 5.91 -0.72
CA ILE A 118 -6.40 6.63 -1.84
C ILE A 118 -5.15 5.87 -2.22
N ALA A 119 -5.14 5.26 -3.40
CA ALA A 119 -4.02 4.49 -3.90
C ALA A 119 -3.30 5.26 -5.01
N VAL A 120 -1.99 5.41 -4.90
CA VAL A 120 -1.16 6.09 -5.90
C VAL A 120 -0.39 5.06 -6.69
N ALA A 121 -0.79 4.86 -7.94
CA ALA A 121 -0.19 3.96 -8.92
C ALA A 121 0.58 4.74 -9.99
N GLY A 122 1.34 4.01 -10.79
CA GLY A 122 2.12 4.52 -11.89
C GLY A 122 3.56 4.03 -11.82
N THR A 123 4.23 3.98 -12.94
CA THR A 123 5.59 3.46 -13.01
C THR A 123 6.56 4.31 -12.19
N HIS A 124 6.45 5.63 -12.28
CA HIS A 124 7.34 6.57 -11.61
C HIS A 124 6.57 7.60 -10.76
N GLY A 125 7.21 8.12 -9.72
CA GLY A 125 6.69 9.22 -8.90
C GLY A 125 5.68 8.82 -7.82
N LYS A 126 5.39 7.54 -7.63
CA LYS A 126 4.47 7.02 -6.58
C LYS A 126 4.80 7.57 -5.20
N THR A 127 6.01 7.34 -4.71
CA THR A 127 6.48 7.76 -3.38
C THR A 127 6.34 9.28 -3.18
N THR A 128 6.76 10.06 -4.16
CA THR A 128 6.68 11.52 -4.10
C THR A 128 5.23 11.99 -4.05
N THR A 129 4.39 11.48 -4.93
CA THR A 129 2.97 11.86 -5.01
C THR A 129 2.21 11.44 -3.75
N THR A 130 2.43 10.22 -3.24
CA THR A 130 1.84 9.74 -1.98
C THR A 130 2.25 10.63 -0.81
N SER A 131 3.52 11.03 -0.76
CA SER A 131 4.04 11.93 0.27
C SER A 131 3.42 13.32 0.20
N LEU A 132 3.25 13.89 -1.00
CA LEU A 132 2.61 15.19 -1.20
C LEU A 132 1.14 15.16 -0.80
N ILE A 133 0.38 14.15 -1.22
CA ILE A 133 -1.03 13.97 -0.83
C ILE A 133 -1.13 13.84 0.70
N THR A 134 -0.26 13.04 1.32
CA THR A 134 -0.22 12.87 2.77
C THR A 134 0.04 14.19 3.48
N ALA A 135 1.02 14.98 3.01
CA ALA A 135 1.36 16.28 3.59
C ALA A 135 0.19 17.28 3.46
N ILE A 136 -0.51 17.30 2.33
CA ILE A 136 -1.68 18.15 2.10
C ILE A 136 -2.80 17.77 3.09
N PHE A 137 -3.11 16.47 3.23
CA PHE A 137 -4.14 16.00 4.16
C PHE A 137 -3.79 16.32 5.62
N GLN A 138 -2.51 16.16 6.00
CA GLN A 138 -2.04 16.54 7.35
C GLN A 138 -2.16 18.04 7.57
N SER A 139 -1.76 18.87 6.61
CA SER A 139 -1.86 20.32 6.70
C SER A 139 -3.31 20.81 6.78
N ALA A 140 -4.23 20.07 6.18
CA ALA A 140 -5.66 20.32 6.26
C ALA A 140 -6.31 19.80 7.58
N GLY A 141 -5.54 19.21 8.50
CA GLY A 141 -6.03 18.65 9.76
C GLY A 141 -6.82 17.35 9.61
N LEU A 142 -6.70 16.66 8.46
CA LEU A 142 -7.45 15.43 8.17
C LEU A 142 -6.85 14.17 8.78
N ASP A 143 -5.66 14.24 9.35
CA ASP A 143 -4.95 13.15 10.05
C ASP A 143 -5.09 11.77 9.38
N PRO A 144 -4.55 11.57 8.16
CA PRO A 144 -4.68 10.32 7.44
C PRO A 144 -3.78 9.21 8.01
N THR A 145 -4.22 7.95 7.88
CA THR A 145 -3.31 6.81 7.88
C THR A 145 -2.54 6.80 6.57
N PHE A 146 -1.24 6.52 6.60
CA PHE A 146 -0.47 6.38 5.37
C PHE A 146 0.52 5.22 5.42
N VAL A 147 0.80 4.64 4.24
CA VAL A 147 1.83 3.62 4.02
C VAL A 147 2.57 3.97 2.72
N ILE A 148 3.84 4.32 2.82
CA ILE A 148 4.69 4.83 1.74
C ILE A 148 5.91 3.92 1.61
N GLY A 149 6.36 3.64 0.39
CA GLY A 149 7.55 2.80 0.15
C GLY A 149 8.87 3.44 0.59
N GLY A 150 8.92 4.79 0.66
CA GLY A 150 10.06 5.56 1.17
C GLY A 150 9.79 6.25 2.51
N LEU A 151 10.80 6.91 3.07
CA LEU A 151 10.65 7.71 4.30
C LEU A 151 9.96 9.04 3.99
N LEU A 152 8.89 9.35 4.70
CA LEU A 152 8.30 10.69 4.70
C LEU A 152 9.10 11.58 5.66
N ASN A 153 9.88 12.53 5.12
CA ASN A 153 10.78 13.38 5.92
C ASN A 153 10.05 14.16 7.03
N SER A 154 8.82 14.62 6.76
CA SER A 154 8.02 15.36 7.74
C SER A 154 7.50 14.51 8.89
N ALA A 155 7.36 13.20 8.71
CA ALA A 155 6.85 12.26 9.72
C ALA A 155 7.96 11.40 10.34
N GLY A 156 9.18 11.40 9.78
CA GLY A 156 10.27 10.53 10.21
C GLY A 156 9.98 9.02 10.10
N SER A 157 8.90 8.66 9.41
CA SER A 157 8.42 7.29 9.24
C SER A 157 7.85 7.08 7.84
N ASN A 158 7.86 5.83 7.38
CA ASN A 158 7.23 5.44 6.13
C ASN A 158 5.76 5.02 6.30
N ALA A 159 5.26 5.00 7.52
CA ALA A 159 3.86 4.73 7.81
C ALA A 159 3.43 5.34 9.14
N ARG A 160 2.15 5.64 9.27
CA ARG A 160 1.53 6.08 10.52
C ARG A 160 0.04 5.77 10.52
N LEU A 161 -0.48 5.33 11.65
CA LEU A 161 -1.92 5.27 11.89
C LEU A 161 -2.44 6.67 12.22
N GLY A 162 -3.36 7.18 11.41
CA GLY A 162 -4.11 8.41 11.65
C GLY A 162 -5.49 8.14 12.26
N GLY A 163 -6.07 9.15 12.88
CA GLY A 163 -7.39 9.09 13.52
C GLY A 163 -8.57 9.24 12.55
N SER A 164 -8.32 9.56 11.27
CA SER A 164 -9.40 9.77 10.30
C SER A 164 -9.74 8.52 9.48
N ARG A 165 -10.79 8.63 8.69
CA ARG A 165 -11.20 7.58 7.74
C ARG A 165 -10.27 7.41 6.55
N TYR A 166 -9.34 8.32 6.29
CA TYR A 166 -8.49 8.28 5.12
C TYR A 166 -7.30 7.34 5.30
N LEU A 167 -7.00 6.56 4.24
CA LEU A 167 -5.79 5.77 4.13
C LEU A 167 -5.14 6.06 2.78
N ILE A 168 -3.91 6.54 2.79
CA ILE A 168 -3.14 6.90 1.59
C ILE A 168 -2.00 5.89 1.46
N ALA A 169 -1.90 5.21 0.31
CA ALA A 169 -0.87 4.21 0.10
C ALA A 169 -0.35 4.19 -1.33
N GLU A 170 0.89 3.75 -1.48
CA GLU A 170 1.43 3.40 -2.79
C GLU A 170 0.81 2.09 -3.29
N ALA A 171 0.53 2.05 -4.58
CA ALA A 171 0.03 0.91 -5.32
C ALA A 171 1.15 0.41 -6.24
N ASP A 172 1.75 -0.73 -5.87
CA ASP A 172 2.93 -1.28 -6.53
C ASP A 172 2.53 -2.15 -7.71
N GLU A 173 2.81 -1.69 -8.92
CA GLU A 173 2.56 -2.41 -10.16
C GLU A 173 3.66 -3.40 -10.50
N SER A 174 4.86 -3.28 -9.92
CA SER A 174 6.05 -4.03 -10.33
C SER A 174 5.88 -5.56 -10.31
N ASP A 175 5.00 -6.07 -9.44
CA ASP A 175 4.62 -7.48 -9.32
C ASP A 175 3.11 -7.69 -9.47
N ALA A 176 2.39 -6.73 -10.06
CA ALA A 176 0.93 -6.68 -10.19
C ALA A 176 0.17 -6.76 -8.84
N SER A 177 0.87 -6.62 -7.71
CA SER A 177 0.27 -6.76 -6.38
C SER A 177 -0.74 -5.66 -6.04
N PHE A 178 -0.70 -4.53 -6.74
CA PHE A 178 -1.68 -3.44 -6.58
C PHE A 178 -3.13 -3.88 -6.88
N LEU A 179 -3.34 -4.97 -7.62
CA LEU A 179 -4.66 -5.56 -7.86
C LEU A 179 -5.34 -6.07 -6.57
N HIS A 180 -4.59 -6.33 -5.50
CA HIS A 180 -5.16 -6.67 -4.20
C HIS A 180 -5.80 -5.47 -3.49
N LEU A 181 -5.45 -4.25 -3.87
CA LEU A 181 -5.97 -3.04 -3.24
C LEU A 181 -7.43 -2.79 -3.65
N LYS A 182 -8.18 -2.18 -2.75
CA LYS A 182 -9.59 -1.81 -2.96
C LYS A 182 -9.78 -0.33 -2.60
N PRO A 183 -9.15 0.58 -3.36
CA PRO A 183 -9.23 2.01 -3.05
C PRO A 183 -10.59 2.60 -3.43
N MET A 184 -10.92 3.73 -2.80
CA MET A 184 -12.04 4.58 -3.17
C MET A 184 -11.63 5.57 -4.26
N SER A 185 -10.37 5.99 -4.24
CA SER A 185 -9.78 6.87 -5.25
C SER A 185 -8.42 6.34 -5.68
N ALA A 186 -8.12 6.41 -6.98
CA ALA A 186 -6.83 6.06 -7.53
C ALA A 186 -6.18 7.28 -8.18
N VAL A 187 -4.88 7.42 -8.00
CA VAL A 187 -4.06 8.38 -8.75
C VAL A 187 -3.15 7.58 -9.67
N ILE A 188 -3.12 7.90 -10.96
CA ILE A 188 -2.20 7.32 -11.94
C ILE A 188 -1.25 8.42 -12.41
N THR A 189 0.02 8.27 -12.11
CA THR A 189 1.04 9.29 -12.39
C THR A 189 1.58 9.20 -13.81
N ASN A 190 1.85 8.01 -14.28
CA ASN A 190 2.34 7.68 -15.63
C ASN A 190 2.31 6.16 -15.82
N ILE A 191 2.45 5.71 -17.07
CA ILE A 191 2.62 4.29 -17.43
C ILE A 191 3.83 4.19 -18.37
N ASP A 192 4.88 3.48 -17.98
CA ASP A 192 6.12 3.36 -18.75
C ASP A 192 6.58 1.90 -18.82
N HIS A 193 7.51 1.64 -19.77
CA HIS A 193 8.10 0.30 -20.00
C HIS A 193 9.10 -0.05 -18.90
N ASP A 194 8.59 -0.37 -17.71
CA ASP A 194 9.40 -0.87 -16.60
C ASP A 194 8.77 -2.13 -16.02
N HIS A 195 9.55 -2.95 -15.32
CA HIS A 195 9.11 -4.22 -14.72
C HIS A 195 8.42 -5.19 -15.69
N MET A 196 8.75 -5.11 -16.99
CA MET A 196 8.07 -5.82 -18.06
C MET A 196 8.09 -7.35 -17.92
N GLY A 197 9.03 -7.91 -17.14
CA GLY A 197 9.07 -9.36 -16.84
C GLY A 197 7.82 -9.90 -16.14
N THR A 198 7.12 -9.05 -15.37
CA THR A 198 5.85 -9.38 -14.71
C THR A 198 4.69 -9.47 -15.72
N TYR A 199 4.82 -8.82 -16.86
CA TYR A 199 3.78 -8.63 -17.87
C TYR A 199 4.11 -9.34 -19.18
N ASP A 200 4.85 -10.46 -19.12
CA ASP A 200 5.26 -11.26 -20.29
C ASP A 200 6.01 -10.44 -21.36
N ASN A 201 6.65 -9.33 -20.98
CA ASN A 201 7.24 -8.32 -21.84
C ASN A 201 6.26 -7.70 -22.86
N ASP A 202 4.96 -7.71 -22.55
CA ASP A 202 3.91 -7.10 -23.36
C ASP A 202 3.36 -5.84 -22.66
N PHE A 203 3.58 -4.69 -23.29
CA PHE A 203 3.13 -3.40 -22.77
C PHE A 203 1.59 -3.25 -22.77
N ALA A 204 0.90 -3.94 -23.66
CA ALA A 204 -0.55 -3.97 -23.67
C ALA A 204 -1.08 -4.69 -22.41
N THR A 205 -0.42 -5.75 -21.98
CA THR A 205 -0.72 -6.46 -20.73
C THR A 205 -0.53 -5.55 -19.51
N LEU A 206 0.54 -4.76 -19.46
CA LEU A 206 0.75 -3.77 -18.39
C LEU A 206 -0.41 -2.77 -18.36
N LYS A 207 -0.78 -2.16 -19.49
CA LYS A 207 -1.89 -1.20 -19.57
C LYS A 207 -3.23 -1.83 -19.16
N ALA A 208 -3.52 -3.05 -19.64
CA ALA A 208 -4.73 -3.77 -19.24
C ALA A 208 -4.80 -4.01 -17.72
N THR A 209 -3.65 -4.24 -17.08
CA THR A 209 -3.58 -4.40 -15.61
C THR A 209 -3.88 -3.09 -14.87
N PHE A 210 -3.48 -1.93 -15.40
CA PHE A 210 -3.92 -0.63 -14.87
C PHE A 210 -5.42 -0.41 -15.03
N VAL A 211 -6.01 -0.80 -16.15
CA VAL A 211 -7.47 -0.77 -16.37
C VAL A 211 -8.18 -1.68 -15.36
N GLU A 212 -7.69 -2.90 -15.14
CA GLU A 212 -8.21 -3.82 -14.13
C GLU A 212 -8.13 -3.22 -12.72
N PHE A 213 -6.99 -2.63 -12.36
CA PHE A 213 -6.82 -1.95 -11.08
C PHE A 213 -7.87 -0.84 -10.86
N VAL A 214 -8.11 -0.01 -11.88
CA VAL A 214 -9.15 1.03 -11.82
C VAL A 214 -10.54 0.42 -11.64
N HIS A 215 -10.81 -0.73 -12.26
CA HIS A 215 -12.10 -1.41 -12.12
C HIS A 215 -12.32 -2.04 -10.73
N HIS A 216 -11.28 -2.14 -9.89
CA HIS A 216 -11.42 -2.50 -8.48
C HIS A 216 -11.98 -1.35 -7.61
N LEU A 217 -11.99 -0.12 -8.09
CA LEU A 217 -12.71 0.97 -7.44
C LEU A 217 -14.23 0.70 -7.47
N PRO A 218 -14.98 1.13 -6.46
CA PRO A 218 -16.43 1.11 -6.55
C PRO A 218 -16.92 1.98 -7.73
N PHE A 219 -18.12 1.74 -8.21
CA PHE A 219 -18.68 2.46 -9.39
C PHE A 219 -18.73 3.99 -9.19
N TYR A 220 -18.74 4.46 -7.95
CA TYR A 220 -18.72 5.87 -7.55
C TYR A 220 -17.33 6.35 -7.11
N GLY A 221 -16.33 5.51 -7.23
CA GLY A 221 -14.94 5.86 -6.99
C GLY A 221 -14.40 6.78 -8.08
N SER A 222 -13.30 7.46 -7.84
CA SER A 222 -12.72 8.43 -8.76
C SER A 222 -11.28 8.10 -9.12
N VAL A 223 -10.90 8.40 -10.34
CA VAL A 223 -9.54 8.30 -10.85
C VAL A 223 -9.00 9.70 -11.11
N VAL A 224 -7.78 9.97 -10.67
CA VAL A 224 -7.02 11.18 -10.98
C VAL A 224 -5.87 10.76 -11.88
N LEU A 225 -5.94 11.11 -13.17
CA LEU A 225 -5.05 10.62 -14.21
C LEU A 225 -4.14 11.74 -14.71
N CYS A 226 -2.84 11.48 -14.84
CA CYS A 226 -1.93 12.44 -15.50
C CYS A 226 -2.28 12.55 -16.98
N GLY A 227 -2.80 13.72 -17.37
CA GLY A 227 -3.15 14.00 -18.75
C GLY A 227 -1.99 14.51 -19.62
N ASP A 228 -0.80 14.64 -19.05
CA ASP A 228 0.42 14.93 -19.80
C ASP A 228 1.19 13.67 -20.18
N ASP A 229 0.79 12.50 -19.64
CA ASP A 229 1.37 11.21 -19.97
C ASP A 229 0.53 10.51 -21.05
N VAL A 230 1.13 10.27 -22.21
CA VAL A 230 0.45 9.72 -23.39
C VAL A 230 -0.06 8.31 -23.13
N GLU A 231 0.71 7.50 -22.42
CA GLU A 231 0.35 6.11 -22.15
C GLU A 231 -0.74 5.99 -21.08
N ALA A 232 -0.70 6.86 -20.06
CA ALA A 232 -1.79 6.98 -19.10
C ALA A 232 -3.08 7.45 -19.78
N LEU A 233 -3.02 8.43 -20.68
CA LEU A 233 -4.18 8.86 -21.46
C LEU A 233 -4.71 7.75 -22.38
N SER A 234 -3.86 6.88 -22.88
CA SER A 234 -4.26 5.82 -23.81
C SER A 234 -5.25 4.83 -23.20
N ILE A 235 -5.27 4.66 -21.88
CA ILE A 235 -6.23 3.77 -21.20
C ILE A 235 -7.57 4.44 -20.88
N LEU A 236 -7.67 5.77 -21.00
CA LEU A 236 -8.88 6.54 -20.64
C LEU A 236 -10.17 6.01 -21.30
N PRO A 237 -10.18 5.62 -22.60
CA PRO A 237 -11.39 5.09 -23.25
C PRO A 237 -11.91 3.78 -22.65
N GLU A 238 -11.07 3.03 -21.95
CA GLU A 238 -11.41 1.74 -21.34
C GLU A 238 -11.91 1.88 -19.89
N LEU A 239 -11.75 3.09 -19.28
CA LEU A 239 -12.12 3.32 -17.90
C LEU A 239 -13.62 3.57 -17.75
N SER A 240 -14.28 2.82 -16.88
CA SER A 240 -15.71 2.97 -16.57
C SER A 240 -15.96 3.65 -15.22
N ARG A 241 -15.00 4.43 -14.74
CA ARG A 241 -15.08 5.21 -13.49
C ARG A 241 -14.98 6.69 -13.81
N PRO A 242 -15.52 7.60 -12.97
CA PRO A 242 -15.28 9.03 -13.10
C PRO A 242 -13.78 9.34 -13.10
N VAL A 243 -13.30 10.01 -14.15
CA VAL A 243 -11.91 10.39 -14.31
C VAL A 243 -11.78 11.90 -14.25
N LEU A 244 -10.77 12.39 -13.55
CA LEU A 244 -10.30 13.77 -13.54
C LEU A 244 -8.86 13.77 -14.04
N THR A 245 -8.54 14.61 -14.99
CA THR A 245 -7.20 14.73 -15.55
C THR A 245 -6.44 15.91 -14.94
N TYR A 246 -5.12 15.76 -14.78
CA TYR A 246 -4.26 16.83 -14.30
C TYR A 246 -2.99 16.93 -15.12
N GLY A 247 -2.43 18.13 -15.22
CA GLY A 247 -1.16 18.36 -15.94
C GLY A 247 -0.99 19.82 -16.34
N PHE A 248 -0.12 20.07 -17.32
CA PHE A 248 0.14 21.39 -17.92
C PHE A 248 -0.66 21.64 -19.19
N ALA A 249 -1.06 20.58 -19.91
CA ALA A 249 -1.83 20.67 -21.13
C ALA A 249 -3.18 21.38 -20.91
N GLN A 250 -3.68 22.08 -21.93
CA GLN A 250 -4.91 22.89 -21.82
C GLN A 250 -6.17 22.04 -21.61
N GLU A 251 -6.13 20.82 -22.07
CA GLU A 251 -7.23 19.86 -22.08
C GLU A 251 -7.49 19.22 -20.72
N ASN A 252 -6.56 19.39 -19.76
CA ASN A 252 -6.69 18.82 -18.43
C ASN A 252 -7.75 19.54 -17.59
N ASP A 253 -8.52 18.78 -16.80
CA ASP A 253 -9.50 19.32 -15.85
C ASP A 253 -8.85 20.20 -14.78
N PHE A 254 -7.67 19.79 -14.33
CA PHE A 254 -6.85 20.53 -13.38
C PHE A 254 -5.51 20.88 -14.04
N ARG A 255 -5.37 22.14 -14.43
CA ARG A 255 -4.21 22.63 -15.13
C ARG A 255 -3.26 23.42 -14.24
N ALA A 256 -2.00 23.02 -14.19
CA ALA A 256 -0.95 23.84 -13.65
C ALA A 256 -0.48 24.88 -14.69
N SER A 257 -0.30 26.14 -14.29
CA SER A 257 0.21 27.20 -15.13
C SER A 257 1.25 28.02 -14.38
N ASN A 258 2.15 28.68 -15.12
CA ASN A 258 3.19 29.53 -14.56
C ASN A 258 4.11 28.84 -13.55
N ALA A 259 4.33 27.52 -13.69
CA ALA A 259 5.32 26.81 -12.88
C ALA A 259 6.70 27.42 -13.09
N ARG A 260 7.36 27.78 -11.99
CA ARG A 260 8.76 28.25 -12.00
C ARG A 260 9.58 27.13 -11.36
N ILE A 261 10.61 26.71 -12.07
CA ILE A 261 11.62 25.75 -11.60
C ILE A 261 12.75 26.54 -10.93
#